data_f09f856ec39df3850f6adafe5d183277
#
_entry.id   f09f856ec39df3850f6adafe5d183277
#
_cell.length_a   1.000
_cell.length_b   1.000
_cell.length_c   1.000
_cell.angle_alpha   90.00
_cell.angle_beta   90.00
_cell.angle_gamma   90.00
#
_symmetry.space_group_name_H-M   'P 1'
#
loop_
_entity.id
_entity.type
_entity.pdbx_description
1 polymer ?
#
loop_
_entity_poly.entity_id
_entity_poly.type
_entity_poly.pdbx_seq_one_letter_code
_entity_poly.pdbx_strand_id
1 'polypeptide(L)'
;MTRIAILSPSLSTADAVSNDVLGMFDILTKNGNDVRIFAESHSLNHPALVDLGRLRSFLKSPDDVLLYHHSRGWDPGLQLIKELRCRRIIRYHNVTPAKFFIGFSVTDQELCERGREELIEITAAQCDLYLSASAFSMRELIKIGAAPSRSFVVPPFHHIDRLARITADPATLQKYSGDTANILSVGRVVPHKSFHHLIEVFARYHYDYNRNSRLIIVGKGGEGVNPYSKLLHAAVQKLGLTNNVVFTGGVSDEVLKAYYLAAAAFVTVSEHEGFCVPLVEAMSMKLPITAYASTAIPETLGDAGIVWAERNPMLIAETIDRFVKDSAVRKALGQRGERRYQATFSNDKLEHTFLQALAKLQ
;
A
#
# COMPACT_ATOMS: atom_id res chain seq x y z
N MET A 1 -15.18 -27.75 -10.31
CA MET A 1 -14.54 -26.99 -9.22
C MET A 1 -13.10 -26.77 -9.65
N THR A 2 -12.74 -25.53 -9.95
CA THR A 2 -11.39 -25.16 -10.42
C THR A 2 -10.45 -25.06 -9.22
N ARG A 3 -9.23 -25.61 -9.34
CA ARG A 3 -8.20 -25.40 -8.34
C ARG A 3 -7.44 -24.13 -8.62
N ILE A 4 -7.28 -23.30 -7.61
CA ILE A 4 -6.58 -22.03 -7.70
C ILE A 4 -5.47 -21.98 -6.65
N ALA A 5 -4.23 -21.93 -7.09
CA ALA A 5 -3.08 -21.68 -6.23
C ALA A 5 -2.78 -20.19 -6.20
N ILE A 6 -2.93 -19.55 -5.05
CA ILE A 6 -2.45 -18.19 -4.82
C ILE A 6 -1.01 -18.30 -4.33
N LEU A 7 -0.08 -17.69 -5.06
CA LEU A 7 1.35 -17.77 -4.82
C LEU A 7 1.93 -16.41 -4.45
N SER A 8 2.68 -16.32 -3.36
CA SER A 8 3.38 -15.09 -2.94
C SER A 8 4.77 -15.42 -2.40
N PRO A 9 5.78 -14.56 -2.60
CA PRO A 9 7.11 -14.78 -2.01
C PRO A 9 7.08 -14.86 -0.49
N SER A 10 6.29 -14.01 0.15
CA SER A 10 6.15 -13.98 1.62
C SER A 10 4.79 -13.44 2.03
N LEU A 11 4.33 -13.82 3.22
CA LEU A 11 3.10 -13.33 3.83
C LEU A 11 3.36 -12.93 5.28
N SER A 12 2.88 -11.75 5.66
CA SER A 12 3.04 -11.24 7.03
C SER A 12 1.81 -10.47 7.51
N THR A 13 1.68 -10.33 8.82
CA THR A 13 0.66 -9.47 9.41
C THR A 13 0.91 -8.00 9.09
N ALA A 14 -0.15 -7.24 8.91
CA ALA A 14 -0.11 -5.78 8.62
C ALA A 14 0.72 -5.43 7.35
N ASP A 15 0.58 -6.24 6.30
CA ASP A 15 1.20 -6.03 5.00
C ASP A 15 0.14 -5.99 3.90
N ALA A 16 0.25 -4.99 3.01
CA ALA A 16 -0.74 -4.75 1.96
C ALA A 16 -0.85 -5.91 0.95
N VAL A 17 0.27 -6.57 0.62
CA VAL A 17 0.27 -7.73 -0.29
C VAL A 17 -0.46 -8.90 0.37
N SER A 18 -0.20 -9.14 1.65
CA SER A 18 -0.85 -10.21 2.41
C SER A 18 -2.35 -9.99 2.55
N ASN A 19 -2.80 -8.75 2.77
CA ASN A 19 -4.22 -8.41 2.78
C ASN A 19 -4.89 -8.67 1.43
N ASP A 20 -4.19 -8.36 0.33
CA ASP A 20 -4.68 -8.62 -1.03
C ASP A 20 -4.79 -10.12 -1.32
N VAL A 21 -3.79 -10.92 -0.92
CA VAL A 21 -3.83 -12.39 -1.00
C VAL A 21 -5.05 -12.96 -0.26
N LEU A 22 -5.26 -12.55 0.99
CA LEU A 22 -6.37 -13.02 1.81
C LEU A 22 -7.73 -12.59 1.24
N GLY A 23 -7.86 -11.34 0.79
CA GLY A 23 -9.09 -10.86 0.15
C GLY A 23 -9.44 -11.62 -1.11
N MET A 24 -8.45 -11.91 -1.98
CA MET A 24 -8.66 -12.74 -3.17
C MET A 24 -9.01 -14.18 -2.79
N PHE A 25 -8.35 -14.74 -1.77
CA PHE A 25 -8.67 -16.09 -1.27
C PHE A 25 -10.13 -16.20 -0.83
N ASP A 26 -10.61 -15.26 -0.02
CA ASP A 26 -11.98 -15.27 0.51
C ASP A 26 -13.02 -15.23 -0.63
N ILE A 27 -12.81 -14.36 -1.61
CA ILE A 27 -13.72 -14.20 -2.75
C ILE A 27 -13.71 -15.45 -3.63
N LEU A 28 -12.54 -15.98 -3.97
CA LEU A 28 -12.42 -17.17 -4.83
C LEU A 28 -13.05 -18.39 -4.17
N THR A 29 -12.87 -18.55 -2.85
CA THR A 29 -13.46 -19.64 -2.06
C THR A 29 -14.98 -19.49 -2.00
N LYS A 30 -15.49 -18.28 -1.71
CA LYS A 30 -16.93 -17.96 -1.71
C LYS A 30 -17.59 -18.29 -3.04
N ASN A 31 -16.85 -18.15 -4.16
CA ASN A 31 -17.31 -18.49 -5.50
C ASN A 31 -17.13 -19.98 -5.88
N GLY A 32 -16.91 -20.85 -4.92
CA GLY A 32 -16.95 -22.32 -5.11
C GLY A 32 -15.68 -22.94 -5.69
N ASN A 33 -14.53 -22.28 -5.63
CA ASN A 33 -13.26 -22.84 -6.07
C ASN A 33 -12.53 -23.58 -4.92
N ASP A 34 -11.68 -24.54 -5.25
CA ASP A 34 -10.69 -25.14 -4.33
C ASP A 34 -9.45 -24.22 -4.33
N VAL A 35 -9.34 -23.36 -3.32
CA VAL A 35 -8.28 -22.34 -3.25
C VAL A 35 -7.27 -22.69 -2.18
N ARG A 36 -5.99 -22.61 -2.50
CA ARG A 36 -4.89 -22.75 -1.52
C ARG A 36 -3.88 -21.63 -1.70
N ILE A 37 -3.25 -21.27 -0.58
CA ILE A 37 -2.23 -20.23 -0.51
C ILE A 37 -0.87 -20.91 -0.36
N PHE A 38 0.10 -20.49 -1.17
CA PHE A 38 1.47 -20.98 -1.15
C PHE A 38 2.42 -19.81 -0.97
N ALA A 39 3.34 -19.92 -0.02
CA ALA A 39 4.37 -18.93 0.23
C ALA A 39 5.67 -19.60 0.67
N GLU A 40 6.82 -18.99 0.31
CA GLU A 40 8.13 -19.45 0.77
C GLU A 40 8.32 -19.18 2.26
N SER A 41 7.88 -18.00 2.72
CA SER A 41 7.94 -17.61 4.13
C SER A 41 6.65 -16.96 4.58
N HIS A 42 6.24 -17.22 5.82
CA HIS A 42 5.06 -16.57 6.37
C HIS A 42 5.12 -16.44 7.90
N SER A 43 4.52 -15.38 8.42
CA SER A 43 4.22 -15.20 9.85
C SER A 43 2.71 -15.27 10.13
N LEU A 44 1.89 -15.56 9.10
CA LEU A 44 0.44 -15.75 9.24
C LEU A 44 0.14 -17.19 9.64
N ASN A 45 -0.85 -17.37 10.52
CA ASN A 45 -1.47 -18.67 10.75
C ASN A 45 -2.83 -18.71 10.04
N HIS A 46 -2.88 -19.37 8.89
CA HIS A 46 -4.08 -19.45 8.08
C HIS A 46 -4.29 -20.90 7.58
N PRO A 47 -5.51 -21.48 7.69
CA PRO A 47 -5.75 -22.88 7.37
C PRO A 47 -5.54 -23.25 5.90
N ALA A 48 -5.64 -22.29 4.98
CA ALA A 48 -5.41 -22.49 3.57
C ALA A 48 -3.92 -22.40 3.15
N LEU A 49 -3.01 -22.05 4.08
CA LEU A 49 -1.57 -22.04 3.84
C LEU A 49 -1.04 -23.45 3.73
N VAL A 50 -0.39 -23.74 2.61
CA VAL A 50 0.16 -25.06 2.28
C VAL A 50 1.63 -24.90 1.91
N ASP A 51 2.42 -25.91 2.23
CA ASP A 51 3.84 -25.98 1.85
C ASP A 51 4.03 -25.81 0.34
N LEU A 52 5.00 -24.98 -0.05
CA LEU A 52 5.28 -24.63 -1.44
C LEU A 52 5.59 -25.87 -2.30
N GLY A 53 6.24 -26.88 -1.72
CA GLY A 53 6.57 -28.13 -2.42
C GLY A 53 5.35 -28.92 -2.90
N ARG A 54 4.17 -28.66 -2.32
CA ARG A 54 2.90 -29.30 -2.75
C ARG A 54 2.20 -28.58 -3.92
N LEU A 55 2.67 -27.41 -4.36
CA LEU A 55 2.00 -26.61 -5.38
C LEU A 55 1.86 -27.38 -6.70
N ARG A 56 2.93 -28.03 -7.19
CA ARG A 56 2.90 -28.80 -8.43
C ARG A 56 1.92 -29.99 -8.37
N SER A 57 1.78 -30.63 -7.21
CA SER A 57 0.82 -31.73 -7.02
C SER A 57 -0.62 -31.26 -6.83
N PHE A 58 -0.82 -29.99 -6.49
CA PHE A 58 -2.13 -29.38 -6.37
C PHE A 58 -2.70 -28.98 -7.73
N LEU A 59 -1.91 -28.34 -8.59
CA LEU A 59 -2.31 -27.95 -9.94
C LEU A 59 -2.13 -29.14 -10.91
N LYS A 60 -3.22 -29.78 -11.31
CA LYS A 60 -3.20 -31.04 -12.08
C LYS A 60 -3.77 -30.92 -13.51
N SER A 61 -4.52 -29.83 -13.76
CA SER A 61 -5.22 -29.61 -15.02
C SER A 61 -4.74 -28.34 -15.71
N PRO A 62 -4.75 -28.27 -17.04
CA PRO A 62 -4.55 -27.02 -17.76
C PRO A 62 -5.58 -25.93 -17.39
N ASP A 63 -6.76 -26.33 -16.89
CA ASP A 63 -7.80 -25.40 -16.46
C ASP A 63 -7.63 -24.91 -15.02
N ASP A 64 -6.69 -25.49 -14.25
CA ASP A 64 -6.33 -24.98 -12.94
C ASP A 64 -5.63 -23.63 -13.09
N VAL A 65 -5.60 -22.83 -12.03
CA VAL A 65 -5.11 -21.44 -12.07
C VAL A 65 -3.96 -21.25 -11.10
N LEU A 66 -2.85 -20.70 -11.58
CA LEU A 66 -1.81 -20.11 -10.76
C LEU A 66 -2.01 -18.58 -10.73
N LEU A 67 -2.31 -18.02 -9.56
CA LEU A 67 -2.38 -16.58 -9.33
C LEU A 67 -1.14 -16.16 -8.54
N TYR A 68 -0.18 -15.54 -9.23
CA TYR A 68 1.11 -15.15 -8.66
C TYR A 68 1.15 -13.66 -8.30
N HIS A 69 1.36 -13.38 -7.01
CA HIS A 69 1.54 -12.03 -6.48
C HIS A 69 3.00 -11.59 -6.63
N HIS A 70 3.27 -10.78 -7.64
CA HIS A 70 4.60 -10.23 -7.92
C HIS A 70 4.76 -8.84 -7.31
N SER A 71 5.68 -8.70 -6.35
CA SER A 71 5.97 -7.44 -5.64
C SER A 71 7.46 -7.17 -5.46
N ARG A 72 8.31 -8.17 -5.71
CA ARG A 72 9.79 -8.15 -5.65
C ARG A 72 10.35 -9.35 -6.40
N GLY A 73 11.67 -9.36 -6.64
CA GLY A 73 12.34 -10.51 -7.24
C GLY A 73 12.21 -11.77 -6.39
N TRP A 74 11.88 -12.89 -7.08
CA TRP A 74 11.76 -14.20 -6.45
C TRP A 74 11.83 -15.31 -7.53
N ASP A 75 13.04 -15.84 -7.75
CA ASP A 75 13.30 -16.85 -8.77
C ASP A 75 12.37 -18.08 -8.74
N PRO A 76 11.99 -18.64 -7.58
CA PRO A 76 11.05 -19.78 -7.58
C PRO A 76 9.68 -19.44 -8.19
N GLY A 77 9.18 -18.22 -7.99
CA GLY A 77 7.92 -17.77 -8.60
C GLY A 77 8.04 -17.66 -10.12
N LEU A 78 9.12 -17.07 -10.61
CA LEU A 78 9.40 -16.96 -12.05
C LEU A 78 9.51 -18.34 -12.70
N GLN A 79 10.21 -19.29 -12.07
CA GLN A 79 10.33 -20.67 -12.56
C GLN A 79 8.96 -21.35 -12.67
N LEU A 80 8.13 -21.21 -11.64
CA LEU A 80 6.76 -21.77 -11.67
C LEU A 80 5.91 -21.18 -12.81
N ILE A 81 6.01 -19.88 -13.08
CA ILE A 81 5.35 -19.23 -14.23
C ILE A 81 5.80 -19.82 -15.57
N LYS A 82 7.07 -20.17 -15.71
CA LYS A 82 7.64 -20.74 -16.95
C LYS A 82 7.32 -22.21 -17.14
N GLU A 83 7.29 -22.99 -16.07
CA GLU A 83 7.19 -24.46 -16.11
C GLU A 83 5.76 -24.98 -16.11
N LEU A 84 4.86 -24.32 -15.35
CA LEU A 84 3.51 -24.85 -15.16
C LEU A 84 2.65 -24.67 -16.42
N ARG A 85 1.93 -25.75 -16.76
CA ARG A 85 1.00 -25.77 -17.90
C ARG A 85 -0.44 -25.67 -17.40
N CYS A 86 -0.73 -24.59 -16.72
CA CYS A 86 -2.05 -24.21 -16.25
C CYS A 86 -2.31 -22.74 -16.63
N ARG A 87 -3.50 -22.23 -16.40
CA ARG A 87 -3.79 -20.79 -16.57
C ARG A 87 -2.98 -19.96 -15.57
N ARG A 88 -2.38 -18.87 -16.03
CA ARG A 88 -1.46 -18.02 -15.22
C ARG A 88 -1.97 -16.61 -15.15
N ILE A 89 -2.21 -16.16 -13.93
CA ILE A 89 -2.60 -14.79 -13.60
C ILE A 89 -1.47 -14.12 -12.84
N ILE A 90 -1.03 -12.98 -13.30
CA ILE A 90 -0.05 -12.14 -12.59
C ILE A 90 -0.80 -11.06 -11.83
N ARG A 91 -0.63 -11.03 -10.52
CA ARG A 91 -1.04 -9.95 -9.66
C ARG A 91 0.14 -9.03 -9.40
N TYR A 92 0.21 -7.91 -10.09
CA TYR A 92 1.32 -6.97 -10.03
C TYR A 92 1.07 -5.86 -9.01
N HIS A 93 1.85 -5.85 -7.92
CA HIS A 93 1.77 -4.86 -6.84
C HIS A 93 2.63 -3.62 -7.08
N ASN A 94 3.35 -3.58 -8.18
CA ASN A 94 4.44 -2.67 -8.51
C ASN A 94 5.75 -3.00 -7.77
N VAL A 95 6.85 -2.95 -8.48
CA VAL A 95 8.20 -3.13 -7.91
C VAL A 95 8.87 -1.77 -7.80
N THR A 96 9.19 -1.36 -6.58
CA THR A 96 9.90 -0.11 -6.29
C THR A 96 11.22 -0.06 -7.06
N PRO A 97 11.58 1.06 -7.73
CA PRO A 97 12.89 1.20 -8.36
C PRO A 97 14.02 1.07 -7.35
N ALA A 98 15.01 0.24 -7.65
CA ALA A 98 16.13 -0.09 -6.78
C ALA A 98 16.95 1.13 -6.33
N LYS A 99 16.97 2.19 -7.15
CA LYS A 99 17.67 3.45 -6.86
C LYS A 99 17.31 4.06 -5.50
N PHE A 100 16.11 3.81 -5.00
CA PHE A 100 15.68 4.32 -3.70
C PHE A 100 16.39 3.65 -2.52
N PHE A 101 16.96 2.47 -2.72
CA PHE A 101 17.62 1.70 -1.66
C PHE A 101 19.15 1.86 -1.66
N ILE A 102 19.73 2.56 -2.66
CA ILE A 102 21.17 2.81 -2.73
C ILE A 102 21.62 3.53 -1.45
N GLY A 103 22.60 2.94 -0.77
CA GLY A 103 23.13 3.45 0.51
C GLY A 103 22.26 3.17 1.76
N PHE A 104 21.08 2.53 1.58
CA PHE A 104 20.18 2.19 2.68
C PHE A 104 20.00 0.68 2.89
N SER A 105 19.87 -0.09 1.83
CA SER A 105 19.66 -1.55 1.92
C SER A 105 20.10 -2.23 0.64
N VAL A 106 21.20 -2.97 0.68
CA VAL A 106 21.70 -3.76 -0.46
C VAL A 106 20.69 -4.85 -0.83
N THR A 107 20.15 -5.55 0.16
CA THR A 107 19.16 -6.62 -0.06
C THR A 107 17.89 -6.10 -0.76
N ASP A 108 17.32 -4.97 -0.30
CA ASP A 108 16.14 -4.42 -0.97
C ASP A 108 16.47 -3.89 -2.36
N GLN A 109 17.68 -3.34 -2.57
CA GLN A 109 18.15 -2.94 -3.88
C GLN A 109 18.16 -4.13 -4.84
N GLU A 110 18.84 -5.22 -4.48
CA GLU A 110 18.95 -6.44 -5.30
C GLU A 110 17.58 -7.07 -5.58
N LEU A 111 16.72 -7.20 -4.55
CA LEU A 111 15.37 -7.73 -4.73
C LEU A 111 14.50 -6.88 -5.66
N CYS A 112 14.65 -5.56 -5.63
CA CYS A 112 13.94 -4.67 -6.53
C CYS A 112 14.50 -4.70 -7.96
N GLU A 113 15.82 -4.75 -8.14
CA GLU A 113 16.45 -4.93 -9.45
C GLU A 113 15.99 -6.23 -10.09
N ARG A 114 16.15 -7.33 -9.38
CA ARG A 114 15.71 -8.67 -9.83
C ARG A 114 14.21 -8.71 -10.15
N GLY A 115 13.36 -8.11 -9.29
CA GLY A 115 11.92 -8.08 -9.53
C GLY A 115 11.51 -7.32 -10.80
N ARG A 116 12.24 -6.28 -11.19
CA ARG A 116 12.02 -5.56 -12.45
C ARG A 116 12.52 -6.33 -13.67
N GLU A 117 13.62 -7.06 -13.55
CA GLU A 117 14.10 -7.99 -14.59
C GLU A 117 13.11 -9.13 -14.81
N GLU A 118 12.64 -9.76 -13.74
CA GLU A 118 11.65 -10.82 -13.79
C GLU A 118 10.35 -10.42 -14.49
N LEU A 119 9.92 -9.15 -14.35
CA LEU A 119 8.73 -8.66 -15.07
C LEU A 119 8.86 -8.80 -16.59
N ILE A 120 10.03 -8.60 -17.16
CA ILE A 120 10.29 -8.76 -18.60
C ILE A 120 10.10 -10.24 -18.97
N GLU A 121 10.64 -11.16 -18.16
CA GLU A 121 10.52 -12.59 -18.37
C GLU A 121 9.07 -13.10 -18.17
N ILE A 122 8.37 -12.57 -17.17
CA ILE A 122 6.95 -12.85 -16.89
C ILE A 122 6.07 -12.40 -18.08
N THR A 123 6.30 -11.20 -18.62
CA THR A 123 5.53 -10.73 -19.78
C THR A 123 5.85 -11.51 -21.04
N ALA A 124 7.12 -11.90 -21.24
CA ALA A 124 7.53 -12.78 -22.34
C ALA A 124 6.90 -14.19 -22.27
N ALA A 125 6.56 -14.68 -21.06
CA ALA A 125 5.87 -15.95 -20.86
C ALA A 125 4.39 -15.92 -21.29
N GLN A 126 3.86 -14.77 -21.70
CA GLN A 126 2.49 -14.57 -22.21
C GLN A 126 1.42 -15.16 -21.28
N CYS A 127 1.32 -14.63 -20.07
CA CYS A 127 0.32 -15.04 -19.09
C CYS A 127 -1.11 -14.73 -19.56
N ASP A 128 -2.09 -15.46 -19.01
CA ASP A 128 -3.50 -15.35 -19.43
C ASP A 128 -4.13 -14.04 -18.96
N LEU A 129 -3.79 -13.55 -17.76
CA LEU A 129 -4.22 -12.24 -17.24
C LEU A 129 -3.10 -11.53 -16.46
N TYR A 130 -3.16 -10.21 -16.50
CA TYR A 130 -2.34 -9.30 -15.72
C TYR A 130 -3.24 -8.37 -14.91
N LEU A 131 -3.26 -8.51 -13.59
CA LEU A 131 -4.04 -7.70 -12.66
C LEU A 131 -3.11 -6.73 -11.95
N SER A 132 -3.20 -5.46 -12.27
CA SER A 132 -2.35 -4.40 -11.70
C SER A 132 -3.07 -3.64 -10.60
N ALA A 133 -2.32 -3.24 -9.57
CA ALA A 133 -2.87 -2.47 -8.44
C ALA A 133 -3.40 -1.08 -8.85
N SER A 134 -2.91 -0.52 -9.96
CA SER A 134 -3.24 0.82 -10.46
C SER A 134 -3.06 0.90 -11.97
N ALA A 135 -3.61 1.93 -12.60
CA ALA A 135 -3.37 2.19 -14.02
C ALA A 135 -1.91 2.55 -14.30
N PHE A 136 -1.22 3.19 -13.33
CA PHE A 136 0.22 3.40 -13.41
C PHE A 136 0.96 2.08 -13.56
N SER A 137 0.69 1.11 -12.67
CA SER A 137 1.31 -0.22 -12.71
C SER A 137 0.94 -1.00 -13.97
N MET A 138 -0.31 -0.88 -14.44
CA MET A 138 -0.74 -1.51 -15.70
C MET A 138 0.02 -0.96 -16.90
N ARG A 139 0.21 0.36 -16.97
CA ARG A 139 1.02 0.97 -18.06
C ARG A 139 2.47 0.50 -18.06
N GLU A 140 3.07 0.26 -16.89
CA GLU A 140 4.41 -0.34 -16.81
C GLU A 140 4.44 -1.74 -17.45
N LEU A 141 3.49 -2.61 -17.10
CA LEU A 141 3.40 -3.97 -17.68
C LEU A 141 3.18 -3.95 -19.20
N ILE A 142 2.26 -3.11 -19.69
CA ILE A 142 1.99 -2.98 -21.13
C ILE A 142 3.25 -2.50 -21.87
N LYS A 143 3.98 -1.53 -21.30
CA LYS A 143 5.22 -1.00 -21.91
C LYS A 143 6.30 -2.07 -22.10
N ILE A 144 6.31 -3.10 -21.26
CA ILE A 144 7.30 -4.19 -21.33
C ILE A 144 6.77 -5.47 -21.98
N GLY A 145 5.57 -5.43 -22.59
CA GLY A 145 5.07 -6.51 -23.45
C GLY A 145 3.82 -7.24 -22.98
N ALA A 146 3.20 -6.86 -21.85
CA ALA A 146 1.91 -7.42 -21.47
C ALA A 146 0.83 -6.99 -22.47
N ALA A 147 -0.01 -7.95 -22.92
CA ALA A 147 -1.08 -7.65 -23.86
C ALA A 147 -2.14 -6.73 -23.24
N PRO A 148 -2.48 -5.58 -23.84
CA PRO A 148 -3.49 -4.67 -23.29
C PRO A 148 -4.86 -5.33 -23.09
N SER A 149 -5.26 -6.25 -23.97
CA SER A 149 -6.54 -6.99 -23.90
C SER A 149 -6.61 -7.96 -22.71
N ARG A 150 -5.45 -8.30 -22.11
CA ARG A 150 -5.32 -9.19 -20.94
C ARG A 150 -4.90 -8.44 -19.68
N SER A 151 -4.82 -7.11 -19.72
CA SER A 151 -4.34 -6.28 -18.62
C SER A 151 -5.47 -5.48 -18.00
N PHE A 152 -5.69 -5.63 -16.70
CA PHE A 152 -6.80 -5.01 -15.96
C PHE A 152 -6.31 -4.34 -14.68
N VAL A 153 -6.93 -3.22 -14.32
CA VAL A 153 -6.71 -2.58 -13.02
C VAL A 153 -7.67 -3.19 -12.02
N VAL A 154 -7.12 -3.78 -10.99
CA VAL A 154 -7.84 -4.28 -9.82
C VAL A 154 -7.16 -3.66 -8.59
N PRO A 155 -7.74 -2.64 -7.93
CA PRO A 155 -7.17 -2.09 -6.72
C PRO A 155 -6.98 -3.18 -5.66
N PRO A 156 -5.98 -3.08 -4.77
CA PRO A 156 -5.71 -4.15 -3.80
C PRO A 156 -6.80 -4.25 -2.75
N PHE A 157 -7.14 -5.47 -2.38
CA PHE A 157 -7.97 -5.76 -1.21
C PHE A 157 -7.27 -5.30 0.06
N HIS A 158 -8.06 -4.85 1.01
CA HIS A 158 -7.60 -4.24 2.25
C HIS A 158 -8.58 -4.56 3.39
N HIS A 159 -8.16 -4.25 4.62
CA HIS A 159 -8.96 -4.52 5.81
C HIS A 159 -9.72 -3.28 6.35
N ILE A 160 -9.95 -2.26 5.51
CA ILE A 160 -10.58 -0.99 5.94
C ILE A 160 -11.97 -1.19 6.53
N ASP A 161 -12.79 -2.11 5.98
CA ASP A 161 -14.11 -2.41 6.55
C ASP A 161 -14.00 -2.98 7.98
N ARG A 162 -12.97 -3.79 8.26
CA ARG A 162 -12.64 -4.24 9.61
C ARG A 162 -12.20 -3.06 10.48
N LEU A 163 -11.29 -2.22 9.96
CA LEU A 163 -10.81 -1.03 10.66
C LEU A 163 -11.98 -0.07 11.01
N ALA A 164 -12.96 0.05 10.13
CA ALA A 164 -14.15 0.87 10.39
C ALA A 164 -15.00 0.33 11.56
N ARG A 165 -15.07 -1.00 11.74
CA ARG A 165 -15.95 -1.67 12.75
C ARG A 165 -15.31 -1.81 14.13
N ILE A 166 -14.01 -1.99 14.22
CA ILE A 166 -13.32 -2.17 15.51
C ILE A 166 -13.39 -0.89 16.35
N THR A 167 -13.28 -1.03 17.67
CA THR A 167 -13.17 0.10 18.59
C THR A 167 -11.74 0.64 18.58
N ALA A 168 -11.58 1.94 18.45
CA ALA A 168 -10.26 2.58 18.56
C ALA A 168 -9.69 2.41 19.97
N ASP A 169 -8.36 2.28 20.09
CA ASP A 169 -7.69 2.19 21.39
C ASP A 169 -7.96 3.46 22.24
N PRO A 170 -8.64 3.35 23.40
CA PRO A 170 -9.04 4.50 24.18
C PRO A 170 -7.84 5.28 24.74
N ALA A 171 -6.78 4.57 25.13
CA ALA A 171 -5.60 5.22 25.72
C ALA A 171 -4.86 6.08 24.68
N THR A 172 -4.68 5.55 23.47
CA THR A 172 -4.10 6.30 22.35
C THR A 172 -4.99 7.47 21.96
N LEU A 173 -6.30 7.25 21.85
CA LEU A 173 -7.23 8.33 21.50
C LEU A 173 -7.20 9.46 22.55
N GLN A 174 -7.22 9.13 23.83
CA GLN A 174 -7.10 10.12 24.91
C GLN A 174 -5.78 10.87 24.86
N LYS A 175 -4.66 10.18 24.64
CA LYS A 175 -3.31 10.78 24.58
C LYS A 175 -3.15 11.77 23.42
N TYR A 176 -3.79 11.51 22.29
CA TYR A 176 -3.63 12.31 21.07
C TYR A 176 -4.84 13.18 20.74
N SER A 177 -5.89 13.17 21.57
CA SER A 177 -6.99 14.14 21.52
C SER A 177 -6.59 15.47 22.15
N GLY A 178 -7.36 16.53 21.85
CA GLY A 178 -7.15 17.87 22.39
C GLY A 178 -6.73 18.87 21.31
N ASP A 179 -6.15 20.02 21.76
CA ASP A 179 -5.89 21.18 20.89
C ASP A 179 -4.62 21.05 20.02
N THR A 180 -3.80 20.03 20.24
CA THR A 180 -2.60 19.81 19.43
C THR A 180 -2.97 19.30 18.04
N ALA A 181 -2.57 20.01 16.99
CA ALA A 181 -2.80 19.60 15.62
C ALA A 181 -1.92 18.40 15.26
N ASN A 182 -2.51 17.20 15.19
CA ASN A 182 -1.80 15.99 14.79
C ASN A 182 -1.83 15.83 13.27
N ILE A 183 -0.66 15.80 12.65
CA ILE A 183 -0.47 15.52 11.24
C ILE A 183 -0.05 14.06 11.12
N LEU A 184 -0.82 13.27 10.37
CA LEU A 184 -0.62 11.81 10.27
C LEU A 184 -0.03 11.42 8.93
N SER A 185 0.92 10.48 8.97
CA SER A 185 1.37 9.73 7.81
C SER A 185 1.54 8.26 8.18
N VAL A 186 1.09 7.36 7.30
CA VAL A 186 1.11 5.92 7.54
C VAL A 186 1.83 5.19 6.42
N GLY A 187 2.71 4.27 6.76
CA GLY A 187 3.44 3.44 5.80
C GLY A 187 4.76 2.93 6.35
N ARG A 188 5.32 1.88 5.75
CA ARG A 188 6.66 1.38 6.11
C ARG A 188 7.68 2.51 6.04
N VAL A 189 8.56 2.61 7.03
CA VAL A 189 9.61 3.65 7.06
C VAL A 189 10.78 3.22 6.18
N VAL A 190 10.63 3.50 4.87
CA VAL A 190 11.59 3.16 3.82
C VAL A 190 11.84 4.38 2.91
N PRO A 191 12.99 4.44 2.19
CA PRO A 191 13.45 5.65 1.51
C PRO A 191 12.44 6.26 0.51
N HIS A 192 11.79 5.44 -0.31
CA HIS A 192 10.85 5.93 -1.32
C HIS A 192 9.55 6.55 -0.73
N LYS A 193 9.26 6.33 0.56
CA LYS A 193 8.16 7.02 1.26
C LYS A 193 8.53 8.45 1.64
N SER A 194 9.80 8.83 1.52
CA SER A 194 10.32 10.19 1.65
C SER A 194 9.96 10.90 2.94
N PHE A 195 9.94 10.18 4.07
CA PHE A 195 9.64 10.78 5.37
C PHE A 195 10.61 11.91 5.76
N HIS A 196 11.82 11.93 5.22
CA HIS A 196 12.74 13.07 5.39
C HIS A 196 12.16 14.37 4.82
N HIS A 197 11.54 14.33 3.63
CA HIS A 197 10.83 15.49 3.08
C HIS A 197 9.56 15.83 3.88
N LEU A 198 8.86 14.82 4.40
CA LEU A 198 7.70 15.06 5.26
C LEU A 198 8.10 15.79 6.55
N ILE A 199 9.25 15.45 7.13
CA ILE A 199 9.79 16.16 8.31
C ILE A 199 10.11 17.62 7.96
N GLU A 200 10.63 17.91 6.77
CA GLU A 200 10.85 19.28 6.28
C GLU A 200 9.54 20.04 6.11
N VAL A 201 8.51 19.42 5.52
CA VAL A 201 7.14 19.97 5.42
C VAL A 201 6.60 20.29 6.80
N PHE A 202 6.71 19.34 7.73
CA PHE A 202 6.23 19.52 9.10
C PHE A 202 7.00 20.61 9.84
N ALA A 203 8.32 20.73 9.63
CA ALA A 203 9.11 21.83 10.19
C ALA A 203 8.57 23.19 9.76
N ARG A 204 8.25 23.36 8.47
CA ARG A 204 7.61 24.60 7.97
C ARG A 204 6.27 24.83 8.61
N TYR A 205 5.40 23.81 8.66
CA TYR A 205 4.10 23.93 9.31
C TYR A 205 4.24 24.32 10.80
N HIS A 206 5.10 23.61 11.53
CA HIS A 206 5.31 23.86 12.96
C HIS A 206 5.84 25.25 13.24
N TYR A 207 6.87 25.71 12.49
CA TYR A 207 7.53 26.97 12.77
C TYR A 207 6.80 28.20 12.23
N ASP A 208 6.17 28.08 11.07
CA ASP A 208 5.60 29.23 10.38
C ASP A 208 4.08 29.41 10.67
N TYR A 209 3.37 28.34 11.07
CA TYR A 209 1.91 28.37 11.21
C TYR A 209 1.38 27.95 12.59
N ASN A 210 1.84 26.83 13.18
CA ASN A 210 1.27 26.31 14.42
C ASN A 210 2.29 25.57 15.29
N ARG A 211 2.78 26.22 16.36
CA ARG A 211 3.70 25.62 17.33
C ARG A 211 3.06 24.53 18.18
N ASN A 212 1.74 24.53 18.33
CA ASN A 212 1.01 23.44 18.99
C ASN A 212 0.64 22.35 17.99
N SER A 213 1.65 21.70 17.43
CA SER A 213 1.47 20.68 16.41
C SER A 213 2.41 19.48 16.61
N ARG A 214 2.00 18.34 16.07
CA ARG A 214 2.72 17.07 16.14
C ARG A 214 2.63 16.33 14.80
N LEU A 215 3.75 15.76 14.36
CA LEU A 215 3.79 14.80 13.25
C LEU A 215 3.81 13.38 13.83
N ILE A 216 2.88 12.54 13.38
CA ILE A 216 2.80 11.13 13.77
C ILE A 216 3.10 10.28 12.52
N ILE A 217 4.17 9.50 12.57
CA ILE A 217 4.57 8.57 11.52
C ILE A 217 4.34 7.16 12.03
N VAL A 218 3.34 6.48 11.44
CA VAL A 218 2.96 5.11 11.81
C VAL A 218 3.50 4.12 10.79
N GLY A 219 4.31 3.18 11.23
CA GLY A 219 4.81 2.09 10.39
C GLY A 219 6.11 1.46 10.87
N LYS A 220 6.29 0.20 10.49
CA LYS A 220 7.51 -0.55 10.83
C LYS A 220 8.76 0.07 10.18
N GLY A 221 9.90 -0.03 10.85
CA GLY A 221 11.22 0.43 10.37
C GLY A 221 11.65 1.81 10.87
N GLY A 222 10.82 2.52 11.66
CA GLY A 222 11.14 3.84 12.24
C GLY A 222 12.02 3.82 13.48
N GLU A 223 12.35 2.66 14.05
CA GLU A 223 13.01 2.51 15.35
C GLU A 223 14.54 2.44 15.27
N GLY A 224 15.18 3.40 14.63
CA GLY A 224 16.59 3.72 14.82
C GLY A 224 17.66 2.70 14.39
N VAL A 225 17.31 1.54 13.85
CA VAL A 225 18.26 0.44 13.61
C VAL A 225 18.86 0.47 12.19
N ASN A 226 18.13 0.90 11.19
CA ASN A 226 18.61 0.95 9.81
C ASN A 226 19.12 2.36 9.39
N PRO A 227 19.94 2.48 8.33
CA PRO A 227 20.52 3.76 7.91
C PRO A 227 19.46 4.85 7.62
N TYR A 228 18.31 4.50 7.06
CA TYR A 228 17.27 5.47 6.77
C TYR A 228 16.60 6.01 8.03
N SER A 229 16.31 5.14 9.01
CA SER A 229 15.77 5.57 10.31
C SER A 229 16.76 6.49 11.04
N LYS A 230 18.07 6.19 11.01
CA LYS A 230 19.09 7.08 11.57
C LYS A 230 19.09 8.46 10.92
N LEU A 231 18.95 8.52 9.59
CA LEU A 231 18.83 9.78 8.84
C LEU A 231 17.60 10.57 9.31
N LEU A 232 16.45 9.93 9.49
CA LEU A 232 15.22 10.59 9.94
C LEU A 232 15.37 11.16 11.35
N HIS A 233 15.91 10.39 12.30
CA HIS A 233 16.15 10.86 13.67
C HIS A 233 17.14 12.03 13.71
N ALA A 234 18.21 11.98 12.92
CA ALA A 234 19.15 13.09 12.78
C ALA A 234 18.50 14.35 12.20
N ALA A 235 17.62 14.21 11.20
CA ALA A 235 16.86 15.32 10.63
C ALA A 235 15.93 15.97 11.67
N VAL A 236 15.18 15.16 12.44
CA VAL A 236 14.31 15.63 13.52
C VAL A 236 15.11 16.39 14.58
N GLN A 237 16.26 15.87 15.01
CA GLN A 237 17.13 16.52 15.97
C GLN A 237 17.70 17.84 15.44
N LYS A 238 18.22 17.84 14.20
CA LYS A 238 18.79 19.04 13.56
C LYS A 238 17.76 20.17 13.42
N LEU A 239 16.49 19.81 13.20
CA LEU A 239 15.39 20.75 13.07
C LEU A 239 14.75 21.14 14.42
N GLY A 240 15.24 20.61 15.56
CA GLY A 240 14.70 20.94 16.88
C GLY A 240 13.28 20.38 17.15
N LEU A 241 12.90 19.29 16.46
CA LEU A 241 11.54 18.74 16.49
C LEU A 241 11.41 17.45 17.31
N THR A 242 12.37 17.16 18.18
CA THR A 242 12.43 15.88 18.93
C THR A 242 11.16 15.62 19.76
N ASN A 243 10.53 16.67 20.28
CA ASN A 243 9.29 16.55 21.06
C ASN A 243 8.00 16.61 20.20
N ASN A 244 8.12 16.86 18.90
CA ASN A 244 6.99 17.12 18.02
C ASN A 244 6.83 16.06 16.92
N VAL A 245 7.83 15.20 16.70
CA VAL A 245 7.76 14.09 15.74
C VAL A 245 7.75 12.76 16.49
N VAL A 246 6.73 11.95 16.24
CA VAL A 246 6.52 10.64 16.86
C VAL A 246 6.66 9.55 15.81
N PHE A 247 7.63 8.65 15.98
CA PHE A 247 7.73 7.40 15.24
C PHE A 247 7.11 6.30 16.10
N THR A 248 6.00 5.73 15.67
CA THR A 248 5.25 4.76 16.49
C THR A 248 5.72 3.32 16.31
N GLY A 249 6.50 3.04 15.24
CA GLY A 249 6.71 1.66 14.82
C GLY A 249 5.42 1.04 14.26
N GLY A 250 5.39 -0.30 14.20
CA GLY A 250 4.17 -1.04 13.85
C GLY A 250 3.19 -1.08 15.03
N VAL A 251 1.91 -0.84 14.76
CA VAL A 251 0.86 -0.78 15.76
C VAL A 251 -0.29 -1.74 15.42
N SER A 252 -1.18 -2.04 16.39
CA SER A 252 -2.41 -2.77 16.13
C SER A 252 -3.42 -1.92 15.36
N ASP A 253 -4.46 -2.57 14.80
CA ASP A 253 -5.52 -1.89 14.06
C ASP A 253 -6.30 -0.90 14.94
N GLU A 254 -6.52 -1.24 16.24
CA GLU A 254 -7.20 -0.38 17.22
C GLU A 254 -6.41 0.92 17.46
N VAL A 255 -5.10 0.81 17.60
CA VAL A 255 -4.19 1.95 17.77
C VAL A 255 -4.07 2.73 16.47
N LEU A 256 -3.98 2.07 15.31
CA LEU A 256 -3.98 2.73 14.00
C LEU A 256 -5.25 3.55 13.80
N LYS A 257 -6.43 2.97 14.12
CA LYS A 257 -7.70 3.70 14.08
C LYS A 257 -7.71 4.92 14.98
N ALA A 258 -7.17 4.80 16.20
CA ALA A 258 -7.09 5.94 17.12
C ALA A 258 -6.25 7.09 16.53
N TYR A 259 -5.13 6.81 15.85
CA TYR A 259 -4.35 7.83 15.16
C TYR A 259 -5.12 8.50 14.02
N TYR A 260 -5.86 7.73 13.21
CA TYR A 260 -6.69 8.32 12.16
C TYR A 260 -7.77 9.24 12.75
N LEU A 261 -8.43 8.84 13.83
CA LEU A 261 -9.48 9.63 14.49
C LEU A 261 -8.94 10.89 15.19
N ALA A 262 -7.71 10.84 15.71
CA ALA A 262 -7.08 11.97 16.38
C ALA A 262 -6.36 12.94 15.41
N ALA A 263 -6.23 12.58 14.12
CA ALA A 263 -5.51 13.38 13.14
C ALA A 263 -6.35 14.55 12.61
N ALA A 264 -5.69 15.69 12.40
CA ALA A 264 -6.28 16.86 11.74
C ALA A 264 -6.11 16.81 10.20
N ALA A 265 -5.06 16.13 9.72
CA ALA A 265 -4.78 15.95 8.30
C ALA A 265 -3.95 14.68 8.07
N PHE A 266 -4.12 14.07 6.90
CA PHE A 266 -3.23 13.04 6.39
C PHE A 266 -2.32 13.60 5.31
N VAL A 267 -1.03 13.31 5.40
CA VAL A 267 -0.01 13.81 4.46
C VAL A 267 0.87 12.68 3.97
N THR A 268 1.09 12.62 2.66
CA THR A 268 2.10 11.73 2.07
C THR A 268 2.89 12.47 0.99
N VAL A 269 4.21 12.32 1.03
CA VAL A 269 5.13 12.89 0.04
C VAL A 269 5.99 11.79 -0.60
N SER A 270 5.44 10.58 -0.65
CA SER A 270 6.08 9.40 -1.25
C SER A 270 6.53 9.69 -2.68
N GLU A 271 7.72 9.24 -3.05
CA GLU A 271 8.27 9.34 -4.39
C GLU A 271 7.88 8.17 -5.29
N HIS A 272 7.43 7.08 -4.68
CA HIS A 272 6.98 5.91 -5.42
C HIS A 272 5.91 5.13 -4.66
N GLU A 273 4.78 4.88 -5.33
CA GLU A 273 3.66 4.08 -4.85
C GLU A 273 3.07 3.26 -6.00
N GLY A 274 2.80 1.99 -5.72
CA GLY A 274 2.03 1.14 -6.61
C GLY A 274 0.51 1.40 -6.54
N PHE A 275 0.03 1.88 -5.37
CA PHE A 275 -1.37 2.24 -5.11
C PHE A 275 -1.52 3.23 -3.95
N CYS A 276 -0.90 2.96 -2.80
CA CYS A 276 -0.99 3.72 -1.55
C CYS A 276 -2.29 3.46 -0.74
N VAL A 277 -2.42 2.27 -0.16
CA VAL A 277 -3.54 1.89 0.72
C VAL A 277 -3.84 2.94 1.80
N PRO A 278 -2.84 3.58 2.49
CA PRO A 278 -3.12 4.59 3.50
C PRO A 278 -3.92 5.81 3.02
N LEU A 279 -3.91 6.15 1.72
CA LEU A 279 -4.81 7.17 1.17
C LEU A 279 -6.27 6.72 1.28
N VAL A 280 -6.53 5.46 0.98
CA VAL A 280 -7.89 4.90 1.04
C VAL A 280 -8.38 4.76 2.49
N GLU A 281 -7.47 4.41 3.41
CA GLU A 281 -7.74 4.42 4.86
C GLU A 281 -8.12 5.83 5.33
N ALA A 282 -7.34 6.85 4.97
CA ALA A 282 -7.62 8.25 5.30
C ALA A 282 -8.95 8.74 4.70
N MET A 283 -9.28 8.35 3.47
CA MET A 283 -10.58 8.64 2.83
C MET A 283 -11.73 8.05 3.63
N SER A 284 -11.63 6.78 4.04
CA SER A 284 -12.67 6.09 4.82
C SER A 284 -12.90 6.74 6.18
N MET A 285 -11.85 7.34 6.76
CA MET A 285 -11.87 8.06 8.03
C MET A 285 -12.20 9.56 7.88
N LYS A 286 -12.58 10.01 6.68
CA LYS A 286 -12.96 11.42 6.38
C LYS A 286 -11.86 12.44 6.70
N LEU A 287 -10.60 12.05 6.63
CA LEU A 287 -9.51 12.98 6.80
C LEU A 287 -9.30 13.82 5.54
N PRO A 288 -9.00 15.13 5.68
CA PRO A 288 -8.47 15.90 4.58
C PRO A 288 -7.07 15.40 4.23
N ILE A 289 -6.80 15.25 2.95
CA ILE A 289 -5.57 14.64 2.44
C ILE A 289 -4.82 15.63 1.57
N THR A 290 -3.51 15.77 1.82
CA THR A 290 -2.59 16.38 0.84
C THR A 290 -1.45 15.44 0.51
N ALA A 291 -1.08 15.40 -0.77
CA ALA A 291 -0.11 14.45 -1.27
C ALA A 291 0.78 15.04 -2.37
N TYR A 292 1.99 14.50 -2.52
CA TYR A 292 2.83 14.73 -3.69
C TYR A 292 2.40 13.84 -4.86
N ALA A 293 2.35 14.42 -6.07
CA ALA A 293 1.90 13.77 -7.30
C ALA A 293 2.96 12.79 -7.85
N SER A 294 3.18 11.66 -7.18
CA SER A 294 4.06 10.61 -7.67
C SER A 294 3.26 9.38 -8.11
N THR A 295 3.69 8.74 -9.18
CA THR A 295 3.27 7.41 -9.64
C THR A 295 1.74 7.19 -9.58
N ALA A 296 1.23 6.30 -8.70
CA ALA A 296 -0.19 6.02 -8.57
C ALA A 296 -0.97 6.99 -7.66
N ILE A 297 -0.31 7.90 -6.93
CA ILE A 297 -0.97 8.80 -5.96
C ILE A 297 -2.09 9.64 -6.60
N PRO A 298 -1.87 10.33 -7.75
CA PRO A 298 -2.92 11.15 -8.35
C PRO A 298 -4.17 10.36 -8.73
N GLU A 299 -4.00 9.14 -9.26
CA GLU A 299 -5.14 8.31 -9.66
C GLU A 299 -5.86 7.69 -8.46
N THR A 300 -5.13 7.32 -7.40
CA THR A 300 -5.74 6.80 -6.17
C THR A 300 -6.50 7.89 -5.45
N LEU A 301 -5.91 9.07 -5.27
CA LEU A 301 -6.54 10.18 -4.55
C LEU A 301 -7.69 10.84 -5.35
N GLY A 302 -7.52 11.02 -6.66
CA GLY A 302 -8.51 11.70 -7.50
C GLY A 302 -8.82 13.11 -6.97
N ASP A 303 -10.11 13.42 -6.80
CA ASP A 303 -10.62 14.68 -6.26
C ASP A 303 -10.82 14.70 -4.73
N ALA A 304 -10.42 13.61 -4.05
CA ALA A 304 -10.62 13.42 -2.61
C ALA A 304 -9.59 14.17 -1.73
N GLY A 305 -8.68 14.91 -2.33
CA GLY A 305 -7.66 15.68 -1.60
C GLY A 305 -6.93 16.67 -2.51
N ILE A 306 -5.86 17.26 -2.01
CA ILE A 306 -5.01 18.19 -2.74
C ILE A 306 -3.72 17.50 -3.13
N VAL A 307 -3.43 17.47 -4.43
CA VAL A 307 -2.21 16.87 -5.00
C VAL A 307 -1.31 17.96 -5.54
N TRP A 308 -0.07 17.99 -5.11
CA TRP A 308 0.95 18.93 -5.55
C TRP A 308 1.91 18.30 -6.56
N ALA A 309 2.09 18.94 -7.69
CA ALA A 309 3.04 18.49 -8.71
C ALA A 309 4.50 18.60 -8.26
N GLU A 310 4.77 19.51 -7.32
CA GLU A 310 6.09 19.74 -6.74
C GLU A 310 6.09 19.44 -5.24
N ARG A 311 7.19 18.90 -4.74
CA ARG A 311 7.40 18.69 -3.30
C ARG A 311 7.88 19.97 -2.63
N ASN A 312 7.10 21.04 -2.77
CA ASN A 312 7.40 22.31 -2.14
C ASN A 312 6.92 22.29 -0.66
N PRO A 313 7.84 22.30 0.33
CA PRO A 313 7.47 22.21 1.74
C PRO A 313 6.56 23.33 2.21
N MET A 314 6.70 24.55 1.64
CA MET A 314 5.89 25.69 2.03
C MET A 314 4.43 25.53 1.57
N LEU A 315 4.20 25.14 0.30
CA LEU A 315 2.84 24.96 -0.23
C LEU A 315 2.10 23.82 0.50
N ILE A 316 2.81 22.73 0.80
CA ILE A 316 2.21 21.62 1.54
C ILE A 316 1.91 22.04 2.99
N ALA A 317 2.80 22.79 3.65
CA ALA A 317 2.60 23.30 5.00
C ALA A 317 1.42 24.29 5.06
N GLU A 318 1.28 25.19 4.09
CA GLU A 318 0.13 26.09 3.96
C GLU A 318 -1.18 25.32 3.77
N THR A 319 -1.15 24.25 2.97
CA THR A 319 -2.30 23.36 2.78
C THR A 319 -2.72 22.70 4.09
N ILE A 320 -1.75 22.22 4.88
CA ILE A 320 -2.01 21.66 6.21
C ILE A 320 -2.65 22.72 7.12
N ASP A 321 -2.11 23.93 7.12
CA ASP A 321 -2.67 25.04 7.92
C ASP A 321 -4.12 25.35 7.55
N ARG A 322 -4.42 25.36 6.25
CA ARG A 322 -5.79 25.52 5.76
C ARG A 322 -6.71 24.41 6.26
N PHE A 323 -6.26 23.16 6.24
CA PHE A 323 -7.05 22.03 6.75
C PHE A 323 -7.32 22.14 8.26
N VAL A 324 -6.35 22.60 9.02
CA VAL A 324 -6.48 22.75 10.48
C VAL A 324 -7.40 23.92 10.86
N LYS A 325 -7.25 25.06 10.20
CA LYS A 325 -8.00 26.29 10.53
C LYS A 325 -9.42 26.34 9.96
N ASP A 326 -9.62 25.79 8.76
CA ASP A 326 -10.90 25.88 8.06
C ASP A 326 -11.69 24.58 8.16
N SER A 327 -12.64 24.55 9.12
CA SER A 327 -13.50 23.40 9.36
C SER A 327 -14.41 23.06 8.16
N ALA A 328 -14.79 24.05 7.35
CA ALA A 328 -15.63 23.84 6.16
C ALA A 328 -14.82 23.11 5.06
N VAL A 329 -13.58 23.54 4.81
CA VAL A 329 -12.66 22.86 3.88
C VAL A 329 -12.38 21.43 4.35
N ARG A 330 -12.05 21.25 5.62
CA ARG A 330 -11.81 19.92 6.22
C ARG A 330 -13.00 19.00 6.03
N LYS A 331 -14.20 19.46 6.35
CA LYS A 331 -15.45 18.71 6.20
C LYS A 331 -15.73 18.35 4.73
N ALA A 332 -15.58 19.32 3.83
CA ALA A 332 -15.83 19.12 2.41
C ALA A 332 -14.88 18.08 1.79
N LEU A 333 -13.58 18.15 2.07
CA LEU A 333 -12.59 17.19 1.60
C LEU A 333 -12.79 15.80 2.23
N GLY A 334 -13.08 15.73 3.52
CA GLY A 334 -13.39 14.47 4.19
C GLY A 334 -14.60 13.76 3.57
N GLN A 335 -15.66 14.50 3.24
CA GLN A 335 -16.84 13.96 2.56
C GLN A 335 -16.55 13.52 1.12
N ARG A 336 -15.67 14.22 0.38
CA ARG A 336 -15.21 13.77 -0.94
C ARG A 336 -14.43 12.47 -0.83
N GLY A 337 -13.53 12.39 0.16
CA GLY A 337 -12.78 11.16 0.45
C GLY A 337 -13.69 9.97 0.70
N GLU A 338 -14.66 10.12 1.61
CA GLU A 338 -15.61 9.06 1.92
C GLU A 338 -16.42 8.63 0.68
N ARG A 339 -16.95 9.58 -0.12
CA ARG A 339 -17.67 9.23 -1.34
C ARG A 339 -16.80 8.47 -2.34
N ARG A 340 -15.54 8.89 -2.52
CA ARG A 340 -14.59 8.19 -3.40
C ARG A 340 -14.29 6.78 -2.90
N TYR A 341 -14.05 6.62 -1.59
CA TYR A 341 -13.89 5.30 -0.97
C TYR A 341 -15.07 4.39 -1.28
N GLN A 342 -16.29 4.83 -0.99
CA GLN A 342 -17.51 4.05 -1.21
C GLN A 342 -17.76 3.72 -2.69
N ALA A 343 -17.47 4.66 -3.59
CA ALA A 343 -17.73 4.49 -5.02
C ALA A 343 -16.70 3.58 -5.72
N THR A 344 -15.44 3.51 -5.19
CA THR A 344 -14.31 2.93 -5.94
C THR A 344 -13.58 1.84 -5.17
N PHE A 345 -13.46 1.96 -3.85
CA PHE A 345 -12.53 1.15 -3.05
C PHE A 345 -13.21 0.32 -1.95
N SER A 346 -14.53 0.41 -1.76
CA SER A 346 -15.23 -0.50 -0.85
C SER A 346 -15.04 -1.95 -1.26
N ASN A 347 -15.05 -2.89 -0.30
CA ASN A 347 -14.81 -4.31 -0.59
C ASN A 347 -15.78 -4.86 -1.65
N ASP A 348 -17.07 -4.43 -1.66
CA ASP A 348 -18.03 -4.84 -2.68
C ASP A 348 -17.60 -4.38 -4.10
N LYS A 349 -17.02 -3.17 -4.22
CA LYS A 349 -16.51 -2.67 -5.49
C LYS A 349 -15.26 -3.41 -5.94
N LEU A 350 -14.37 -3.72 -5.01
CA LEU A 350 -13.16 -4.50 -5.28
C LEU A 350 -13.53 -5.93 -5.70
N GLU A 351 -14.45 -6.61 -4.99
CA GLU A 351 -14.97 -7.93 -5.34
C GLU A 351 -15.55 -7.92 -6.76
N HIS A 352 -16.42 -6.96 -7.06
CA HIS A 352 -17.03 -6.83 -8.39
C HIS A 352 -15.97 -6.64 -9.49
N THR A 353 -15.04 -5.72 -9.30
CA THR A 353 -13.96 -5.44 -10.27
C THR A 353 -13.07 -6.66 -10.49
N PHE A 354 -12.71 -7.38 -9.42
CA PHE A 354 -11.90 -8.57 -9.49
C PHE A 354 -12.61 -9.70 -10.26
N LEU A 355 -13.88 -9.98 -9.94
CA LEU A 355 -14.67 -11.01 -10.63
C LEU A 355 -14.90 -10.67 -12.10
N GLN A 356 -15.12 -9.41 -12.46
CA GLN A 356 -15.20 -8.97 -13.86
C GLN A 356 -13.88 -9.20 -14.62
N ALA A 357 -12.73 -8.96 -13.98
CA ALA A 357 -11.43 -9.24 -14.59
C ALA A 357 -11.22 -10.75 -14.78
N LEU A 358 -11.56 -11.57 -13.77
CA LEU A 358 -11.46 -13.03 -13.86
C LEU A 358 -12.37 -13.64 -14.94
N ALA A 359 -13.54 -13.07 -15.19
CA ALA A 359 -14.44 -13.51 -16.27
C ALA A 359 -13.82 -13.39 -17.68
N LYS A 360 -12.66 -12.71 -17.81
CA LYS A 360 -11.87 -12.65 -19.06
C LYS A 360 -10.86 -13.79 -19.19
N LEU A 361 -10.75 -14.64 -18.17
CA LEU A 361 -9.93 -15.85 -18.19
C LEU A 361 -10.68 -16.96 -18.91
N GLN A 362 -10.90 -16.81 -20.22
CA GLN A 362 -11.60 -17.79 -21.04
C GLN A 362 -10.62 -18.68 -21.81
#